data_04ae1e70e8d2b02c029144e47e1c2f62
#
_entry.id   04ae1e70e8d2b02c029144e47e1c2f62
#
_cell.length_a   1.000
_cell.length_b   1.000
_cell.length_c   1.000
_cell.angle_alpha   90.00
_cell.angle_beta   90.00
_cell.angle_gamma   90.00
#
_symmetry.space_group_name_H-M   'P 1'
#
loop_
_entity.id
_entity.type
_entity.pdbx_description
1 polymer ?
#
loop_
_entity_poly.entity_id
_entity_poly.type
_entity_poly.pdbx_seq_one_letter_code
_entity_poly.pdbx_strand_id
1 'polypeptide(L)'
;LDWQGKGLSIMEMSHRSNEYVAVAEKAEADLRKLMNIPENYKVLFLQGGASLQFSAIPLNLLGKNNKADYIHTGIWSEKALKEAQRYGDINVIEAGTTIDGKLTITDQSTWNLSADAAYVHYAEPGSLGSGEEADGSTSR
;
A
#
# COMPACT_ATOMS: atom_id res chain seq x y z
N LEU A 1 28.74 3.99 2.13
CA LEU A 1 29.25 3.81 0.76
C LEU A 1 29.64 5.18 0.22
N ASP A 2 30.85 5.31 -0.31
CA ASP A 2 31.37 6.56 -0.84
C ASP A 2 30.74 6.88 -2.21
N TRP A 3 29.99 7.97 -2.31
CA TRP A 3 29.41 8.43 -3.56
C TRP A 3 30.49 9.14 -4.41
N GLN A 4 30.90 8.51 -5.51
CA GLN A 4 31.85 9.05 -6.49
C GLN A 4 33.16 9.61 -5.87
N GLY A 5 33.68 9.00 -4.83
CA GLY A 5 34.94 9.43 -4.19
C GLY A 5 34.84 10.70 -3.34
N LYS A 6 33.63 11.13 -2.96
CA LYS A 6 33.40 12.34 -2.16
C LYS A 6 33.48 12.14 -0.65
N GLY A 7 33.73 10.93 -0.20
CA GLY A 7 33.81 10.59 1.22
C GLY A 7 32.46 10.61 1.95
N LEU A 8 31.34 10.71 1.23
CA LEU A 8 29.99 10.76 1.75
C LEU A 8 29.10 9.73 1.06
N SER A 9 28.18 9.13 1.82
CA SER A 9 27.09 8.36 1.23
C SER A 9 25.96 9.28 0.77
N ILE A 10 25.08 8.78 -0.08
CA ILE A 10 23.91 9.55 -0.53
C ILE A 10 22.97 9.92 0.64
N MET A 11 22.95 9.09 1.70
CA MET A 11 22.12 9.33 2.88
C MET A 11 22.63 10.47 3.76
N GLU A 12 23.91 10.87 3.59
CA GLU A 12 24.53 11.96 4.32
C GLU A 12 24.49 13.29 3.56
N MET A 13 24.04 13.26 2.30
CA MET A 13 23.93 14.45 1.46
C MET A 13 22.67 15.24 1.78
N SER A 14 22.76 16.56 1.66
CA SER A 14 21.58 17.43 1.68
C SER A 14 20.69 17.11 0.48
N HIS A 15 19.38 16.95 0.69
CA HIS A 15 18.41 16.77 -0.39
C HIS A 15 18.33 17.97 -1.35
N ARG A 16 18.99 19.10 -1.02
CA ARG A 16 19.09 20.30 -1.86
C ARG A 16 20.40 20.37 -2.66
N SER A 17 21.33 19.42 -2.43
CA SER A 17 22.57 19.40 -3.20
C SER A 17 22.31 18.95 -4.65
N ASN A 18 23.09 19.46 -5.58
CA ASN A 18 22.96 19.09 -6.99
C ASN A 18 23.20 17.59 -7.19
N GLU A 19 24.06 17.00 -6.40
CA GLU A 19 24.36 15.56 -6.43
C GLU A 19 23.13 14.72 -6.04
N TYR A 20 22.45 15.12 -4.95
CA TYR A 20 21.23 14.42 -4.54
C TYR A 20 20.12 14.59 -5.56
N VAL A 21 19.92 15.82 -6.06
CA VAL A 21 18.92 16.12 -7.09
C VAL A 21 19.14 15.25 -8.33
N ALA A 22 20.38 15.16 -8.81
CA ALA A 22 20.71 14.35 -9.98
C ALA A 22 20.40 12.85 -9.75
N VAL A 23 20.59 12.34 -8.54
CA VAL A 23 20.22 10.96 -8.19
C VAL A 23 18.71 10.77 -8.17
N ALA A 24 17.98 11.71 -7.59
CA ALA A 24 16.52 11.65 -7.51
C ALA A 24 15.87 11.71 -8.91
N GLU A 25 16.32 12.62 -9.75
CA GLU A 25 15.87 12.74 -11.15
C GLU A 25 16.16 11.46 -11.95
N LYS A 26 17.36 10.90 -11.77
CA LYS A 26 17.70 9.64 -12.42
C LYS A 26 16.82 8.49 -11.93
N ALA A 27 16.56 8.41 -10.65
CA ALA A 27 15.70 7.37 -10.07
C ALA A 27 14.27 7.44 -10.65
N GLU A 28 13.70 8.65 -10.78
CA GLU A 28 12.39 8.84 -11.42
C GLU A 28 12.42 8.44 -12.89
N ALA A 29 13.43 8.88 -13.63
CA ALA A 29 13.58 8.56 -15.06
C ALA A 29 13.71 7.04 -15.28
N ASP A 30 14.53 6.36 -14.48
CA ASP A 30 14.71 4.90 -14.56
C ASP A 30 13.39 4.18 -14.23
N LEU A 31 12.66 4.60 -13.19
CA LEU A 31 11.36 4.02 -12.82
C LEU A 31 10.32 4.20 -13.93
N ARG A 32 10.23 5.41 -14.51
CA ARG A 32 9.34 5.68 -15.63
C ARG A 32 9.62 4.78 -16.82
N LYS A 33 10.90 4.61 -17.15
CA LYS A 33 11.33 3.74 -18.25
C LYS A 33 11.03 2.27 -17.99
N LEU A 34 11.31 1.77 -16.79
CA LEU A 34 11.12 0.36 -16.44
C LEU A 34 9.66 -0.05 -16.39
N MET A 35 8.79 0.85 -15.91
CA MET A 35 7.37 0.59 -15.74
C MET A 35 6.50 1.18 -16.87
N ASN A 36 7.10 1.80 -17.89
CA ASN A 36 6.40 2.50 -18.96
C ASN A 36 5.36 3.52 -18.43
N ILE A 37 5.74 4.32 -17.41
CA ILE A 37 4.84 5.29 -16.78
C ILE A 37 4.62 6.47 -17.74
N PRO A 38 3.37 6.74 -18.18
CA PRO A 38 3.07 7.88 -19.03
C PRO A 38 3.33 9.23 -18.34
N GLU A 39 3.61 10.27 -19.10
CA GLU A 39 3.94 11.60 -18.55
C GLU A 39 2.79 12.25 -17.75
N ASN A 40 1.55 11.89 -18.04
CA ASN A 40 0.38 12.37 -17.32
C ASN A 40 0.24 11.80 -15.89
N TYR A 41 1.04 10.79 -15.52
CA TYR A 41 1.13 10.29 -14.15
C TYR A 41 2.27 10.98 -13.39
N LYS A 42 2.01 11.32 -12.13
CA LYS A 42 3.05 11.83 -11.22
C LYS A 42 3.72 10.65 -10.51
N VAL A 43 5.04 10.73 -10.38
CA VAL A 43 5.83 9.82 -9.54
C VAL A 43 6.19 10.57 -8.27
N LEU A 44 5.87 10.00 -7.12
CA LEU A 44 6.13 10.60 -5.82
C LEU A 44 6.91 9.61 -4.95
N PHE A 45 8.08 10.03 -4.49
CA PHE A 45 8.86 9.28 -3.50
C PHE A 45 8.49 9.81 -2.11
N LEU A 46 7.64 9.07 -1.40
CA LEU A 46 7.14 9.44 -0.09
C LEU A 46 7.76 8.54 0.98
N GLN A 47 7.83 9.05 2.21
CA GLN A 47 8.16 8.16 3.32
C GLN A 47 7.15 7.03 3.38
N GLY A 48 7.62 5.83 3.70
CA GLY A 48 6.83 4.62 3.60
C GLY A 48 6.29 4.12 4.93
N GLY A 49 5.78 2.94 4.83
CA GLY A 49 5.15 2.18 5.89
C GLY A 49 3.69 1.92 5.57
N ALA A 50 3.31 0.64 5.45
CA ALA A 50 1.96 0.25 5.10
C ALA A 50 0.91 0.83 6.07
N SER A 51 1.22 0.91 7.36
CA SER A 51 0.31 1.46 8.37
C SER A 51 -0.04 2.94 8.11
N LEU A 52 0.92 3.75 7.65
CA LEU A 52 0.64 5.13 7.28
C LEU A 52 -0.22 5.21 6.02
N GLN A 53 -0.01 4.31 5.05
CA GLN A 53 -0.82 4.27 3.83
C GLN A 53 -2.28 3.88 4.12
N PHE A 54 -2.54 3.06 5.11
CA PHE A 54 -3.91 2.73 5.53
C PHE A 54 -4.71 3.95 5.97
N SER A 55 -4.05 4.96 6.55
CA SER A 55 -4.66 6.26 6.89
C SER A 55 -4.64 7.23 5.70
N ALA A 56 -3.54 7.28 4.95
CA ALA A 56 -3.37 8.24 3.86
C ALA A 56 -4.36 8.01 2.71
N ILE A 57 -4.67 6.76 2.39
CA ILE A 57 -5.63 6.40 1.34
C ILE A 57 -7.01 7.01 1.61
N PRO A 58 -7.69 6.70 2.72
CA PRO A 58 -9.00 7.27 2.98
C PRO A 58 -8.97 8.79 3.12
N LEU A 59 -7.95 9.37 3.77
CA LEU A 59 -7.80 10.82 3.90
C LEU A 59 -7.76 11.55 2.56
N ASN A 60 -7.20 10.92 1.53
CA ASN A 60 -7.03 11.55 0.21
C ASN A 60 -8.10 11.16 -0.81
N LEU A 61 -8.67 9.96 -0.71
CA LEU A 61 -9.48 9.38 -1.78
C LEU A 61 -10.98 9.28 -1.47
N LEU A 62 -11.43 9.30 -0.22
CA LEU A 62 -12.85 9.20 0.11
C LEU A 62 -13.68 10.33 -0.52
N GLY A 63 -13.11 11.53 -0.62
CA GLY A 63 -13.77 12.66 -1.27
C GLY A 63 -15.12 13.00 -0.63
N LYS A 64 -16.06 13.47 -1.46
CA LYS A 64 -17.39 13.89 -0.99
C LYS A 64 -18.34 12.73 -0.71
N ASN A 65 -18.14 11.60 -1.37
CA ASN A 65 -19.01 10.42 -1.21
C ASN A 65 -18.81 9.77 0.15
N ASN A 66 -17.63 9.96 0.74
CA ASN A 66 -17.26 9.43 2.05
C ASN A 66 -17.49 7.91 2.19
N LYS A 67 -17.50 7.18 1.06
CA LYS A 67 -17.75 5.74 1.01
C LYS A 67 -16.68 5.04 0.16
N ALA A 68 -16.22 3.88 0.62
CA ALA A 68 -15.31 3.02 -0.13
C ALA A 68 -15.59 1.54 0.13
N ASP A 69 -15.19 0.69 -0.81
CA ASP A 69 -15.27 -0.76 -0.70
C ASP A 69 -13.91 -1.34 -0.32
N TYR A 70 -13.88 -2.23 0.66
CA TYR A 70 -12.67 -2.89 1.12
C TYR A 70 -12.80 -4.40 1.00
N ILE A 71 -11.90 -5.00 0.25
CA ILE A 71 -11.84 -6.45 0.06
C ILE A 71 -11.06 -7.06 1.22
N HIS A 72 -11.79 -7.79 2.07
CA HIS A 72 -11.19 -8.46 3.23
C HIS A 72 -10.72 -9.86 2.85
N THR A 73 -9.40 -10.08 2.97
CA THR A 73 -8.74 -11.35 2.61
C THR A 73 -7.84 -11.89 3.72
N GLY A 74 -7.68 -11.16 4.82
CA GLY A 74 -6.82 -11.57 5.94
C GLY A 74 -6.32 -10.40 6.80
N ILE A 75 -5.27 -10.64 7.57
CA ILE A 75 -4.80 -9.73 8.64
C ILE A 75 -4.47 -8.32 8.12
N TRP A 76 -3.82 -8.20 6.97
CA TRP A 76 -3.42 -6.90 6.46
C TRP A 76 -4.61 -6.08 5.92
N SER A 77 -5.52 -6.74 5.21
CA SER A 77 -6.77 -6.11 4.78
C SER A 77 -7.66 -5.73 5.97
N GLU A 78 -7.68 -6.53 7.05
CA GLU A 78 -8.38 -6.19 8.28
C GLU A 78 -7.80 -4.93 8.94
N LYS A 79 -6.46 -4.80 9.02
CA LYS A 79 -5.82 -3.59 9.55
C LYS A 79 -6.16 -2.36 8.71
N ALA A 80 -6.14 -2.50 7.38
CA ALA A 80 -6.48 -1.42 6.47
C ALA A 80 -7.93 -0.98 6.64
N LEU A 81 -8.87 -1.90 6.68
CA LEU A 81 -10.29 -1.59 6.85
C LEU A 81 -10.61 -0.95 8.22
N LYS A 82 -10.03 -1.48 9.31
CA LYS A 82 -10.19 -0.89 10.65
C LYS A 82 -9.68 0.55 10.72
N GLU A 83 -8.59 0.84 10.02
CA GLU A 83 -8.09 2.20 9.95
C GLU A 83 -9.01 3.08 9.10
N ALA A 84 -9.44 2.62 7.93
CA ALA A 84 -10.30 3.38 7.03
C ALA A 84 -11.68 3.72 7.64
N GLN A 85 -12.24 2.85 8.47
CA GLN A 85 -13.50 3.06 9.19
C GLN A 85 -13.50 4.30 10.11
N ARG A 86 -12.32 4.83 10.44
CA ARG A 86 -12.19 6.09 11.21
C ARG A 86 -12.47 7.33 10.38
N TYR A 87 -12.44 7.20 9.06
CA TYR A 87 -12.49 8.32 8.12
C TYR A 87 -13.79 8.36 7.30
N GLY A 88 -14.48 7.24 7.12
CA GLY A 88 -15.68 7.19 6.31
C GLY A 88 -16.49 5.90 6.43
N ASP A 89 -17.50 5.78 5.60
CA ASP A 89 -18.36 4.61 5.49
C ASP A 89 -17.68 3.54 4.64
N ILE A 90 -17.34 2.42 5.24
CA ILE A 90 -16.57 1.35 4.59
C ILE A 90 -17.46 0.11 4.45
N ASN A 91 -17.78 -0.21 3.19
CA ASN A 91 -18.42 -1.46 2.83
C ASN A 91 -17.35 -2.56 2.78
N VAL A 92 -17.53 -3.59 3.61
CA VAL A 92 -16.58 -4.70 3.73
C VAL A 92 -17.06 -5.87 2.90
N ILE A 93 -16.20 -6.38 2.02
CA ILE A 93 -16.46 -7.53 1.18
C ILE A 93 -15.59 -8.68 1.66
N GLU A 94 -16.21 -9.67 2.29
CA GLU A 94 -15.55 -10.88 2.76
C GLU A 94 -15.18 -11.76 1.56
N ALA A 95 -13.94 -11.64 1.09
CA ALA A 95 -13.46 -12.36 -0.07
C ALA A 95 -12.46 -13.47 0.27
N GLY A 96 -11.94 -13.50 1.49
CA GLY A 96 -11.07 -14.60 1.95
C GLY A 96 -11.87 -15.85 2.23
N THR A 97 -11.49 -16.99 1.63
CA THR A 97 -12.07 -18.30 1.90
C THR A 97 -10.99 -19.37 1.91
N THR A 98 -11.28 -20.52 2.52
CA THR A 98 -10.34 -21.64 2.55
C THR A 98 -10.89 -22.79 1.73
N ILE A 99 -10.13 -23.22 0.72
CA ILE A 99 -10.43 -24.38 -0.11
C ILE A 99 -9.27 -25.37 0.03
N ASP A 100 -9.56 -26.60 0.42
CA ASP A 100 -8.55 -27.65 0.64
C ASP A 100 -7.39 -27.22 1.56
N GLY A 101 -7.73 -26.48 2.63
CA GLY A 101 -6.74 -26.00 3.59
C GLY A 101 -5.87 -24.83 3.08
N LYS A 102 -6.15 -24.30 1.90
CA LYS A 102 -5.45 -23.15 1.32
C LYS A 102 -6.37 -21.93 1.32
N LEU A 103 -5.85 -20.82 1.84
CA LEU A 103 -6.54 -19.54 1.71
C LEU A 103 -6.63 -19.16 0.22
N THR A 104 -7.81 -18.82 -0.22
CA THR A 104 -8.09 -18.40 -1.58
C THR A 104 -9.03 -17.20 -1.57
N ILE A 105 -9.19 -16.56 -2.71
CA ILE A 105 -10.08 -15.42 -2.87
C ILE A 105 -11.32 -15.87 -3.64
N THR A 106 -12.49 -15.47 -3.18
CA THR A 106 -13.76 -15.74 -3.89
C THR A 106 -13.80 -15.06 -5.25
N ASP A 107 -14.59 -15.60 -6.16
CA ASP A 107 -14.78 -15.01 -7.50
C ASP A 107 -15.30 -13.58 -7.40
N GLN A 108 -14.72 -12.67 -8.17
CA GLN A 108 -15.08 -11.24 -8.17
C GLN A 108 -16.55 -10.99 -8.51
N SER A 109 -17.17 -11.87 -9.27
CA SER A 109 -18.61 -11.79 -9.60
C SER A 109 -19.52 -11.90 -8.38
N THR A 110 -19.00 -12.43 -7.26
CA THR A 110 -19.74 -12.56 -5.99
C THR A 110 -19.60 -11.34 -5.08
N TRP A 111 -18.78 -10.37 -5.45
CA TRP A 111 -18.51 -9.21 -4.60
C TRP A 111 -19.61 -8.16 -4.75
N ASN A 112 -20.20 -7.79 -3.62
CA ASN A 112 -21.22 -6.73 -3.57
C ASN A 112 -20.58 -5.36 -3.49
N LEU A 113 -20.06 -4.87 -4.62
CA LEU A 113 -19.44 -3.55 -4.73
C LEU A 113 -20.49 -2.45 -4.74
N SER A 114 -20.20 -1.35 -4.06
CA SER A 114 -21.06 -0.16 -3.98
C SER A 114 -20.92 0.68 -5.25
N ALA A 115 -22.02 0.97 -5.91
CA ALA A 115 -22.01 1.79 -7.14
C ALA A 115 -21.54 3.23 -6.91
N ASP A 116 -21.62 3.72 -5.66
CA ASP A 116 -21.26 5.07 -5.22
C ASP A 116 -19.94 5.12 -4.44
N ALA A 117 -19.19 4.02 -4.34
CA ALA A 117 -17.89 4.01 -3.70
C ALA A 117 -16.90 4.92 -4.43
N ALA A 118 -16.12 5.68 -3.67
CA ALA A 118 -15.06 6.53 -4.21
C ALA A 118 -13.91 5.70 -4.78
N TYR A 119 -13.62 4.54 -4.17
CA TYR A 119 -12.61 3.59 -4.61
C TYR A 119 -12.87 2.20 -4.03
N VAL A 120 -12.19 1.22 -4.60
CA VAL A 120 -12.08 -0.14 -4.07
C VAL A 120 -10.66 -0.34 -3.57
N HIS A 121 -10.51 -0.80 -2.32
CA HIS A 121 -9.23 -1.14 -1.72
C HIS A 121 -9.06 -2.64 -1.61
N TYR A 122 -7.92 -3.14 -2.04
CA TYR A 122 -7.50 -4.50 -1.74
C TYR A 122 -6.05 -4.50 -1.23
N ALA A 123 -5.74 -5.41 -0.33
CA ALA A 123 -4.38 -5.74 0.02
C ALA A 123 -4.05 -7.08 -0.63
N GLU A 124 -2.96 -7.12 -1.38
CA GLU A 124 -2.50 -8.40 -1.91
C GLU A 124 -2.30 -9.36 -0.72
N PRO A 125 -2.87 -10.57 -0.76
CA PRO A 125 -2.58 -11.56 0.27
C PRO A 125 -1.07 -11.73 0.24
N GLY A 126 -0.39 -11.21 1.25
CA GLY A 126 1.05 -11.42 1.40
C GLY A 126 1.29 -12.90 1.24
N SER A 127 2.32 -13.28 0.51
CA SER A 127 2.68 -14.68 0.30
C SER A 127 2.42 -15.41 1.61
N LEU A 128 1.43 -16.29 1.60
CA LEU A 128 1.06 -17.07 2.77
C LEU A 128 2.29 -17.88 3.12
N GLY A 129 3.15 -17.28 3.93
CA GLY A 129 4.20 -18.01 4.61
C GLY A 129 3.52 -19.13 5.35
N SER A 130 3.89 -20.34 5.00
CA SER A 130 3.53 -21.54 5.71
C SER A 130 3.51 -21.27 7.22
N GLY A 131 2.30 -21.21 7.80
CA GLY A 131 1.98 -21.36 9.20
C GLY A 131 3.06 -20.97 10.21
N GLU A 132 3.19 -19.71 10.52
CA GLU A 132 3.62 -19.26 11.83
C GLU A 132 2.48 -18.40 12.39
N GLU A 133 1.64 -19.03 13.17
CA GLU A 133 0.83 -18.36 14.15
C GLU A 133 1.79 -17.55 15.03
N ALA A 134 1.80 -16.25 14.87
CA ALA A 134 2.35 -15.39 15.89
C ALA A 134 1.40 -15.42 17.08
N ASP A 135 1.52 -16.46 17.91
CA ASP A 135 1.01 -16.48 19.26
C ASP A 135 1.63 -15.29 20.02
N GLY A 136 0.86 -14.23 20.10
CA GLY A 136 1.19 -13.03 20.86
C GLY A 136 0.93 -13.17 22.33
N SER A 137 1.21 -14.33 22.95
CA SER A 137 1.23 -14.48 24.39
C SER A 137 2.64 -14.41 24.94
N THR A 138 3.15 -13.22 25.17
CA THR A 138 4.19 -13.00 26.19
C THR A 138 3.65 -12.13 27.29
N SER A 139 3.08 -12.78 28.30
CA SER A 139 3.06 -12.31 29.68
C SER A 139 4.50 -12.14 30.18
N ARG A 140 4.91 -10.92 30.52
CA ARG A 140 5.57 -10.51 31.77
C ARG A 140 5.99 -9.06 31.71
#